data_b2a2c25f4ac76d72c08794d85f45f217
#
_entry.id   b2a2c25f4ac76d72c08794d85f45f217
#
_cell.length_a   1.000
_cell.length_b   1.000
_cell.length_c   1.000
_cell.angle_alpha   90.00
_cell.angle_beta   90.00
_cell.angle_gamma   90.00
#
_symmetry.space_group_name_H-M   'P 1'
#
loop_
_entity.id
_entity.type
_entity.pdbx_description
1 polymer ?
#
loop_
_entity_poly.entity_id
_entity_poly.type
_entity_poly.pdbx_seq_one_letter_code
_entity_poly.pdbx_strand_id
1 'polypeptide(L)'
;LKSIAIGIAMFIPGVSGGTLALMMGMYDDLIESVAGITKHFKLSILYLIPLLIGGAVGYAIALLILGLGLKYIPIPTISLFAGLIIGGIPSIFKNVKGEKPKASHIISFAIAAIFVVALGIASIKFGFSFKSSDIKAYHYIFIFVGGFLAAMALIVPGVSGSAVLLTLGLFQLITMESIPYIFKFNEMFGTYFLIDLAFGV
;
A
#
# COMPACT_ATOMS: atom_id res chain seq x y z
N LEU A 1 11.38 13.35 7.89
CA LEU A 1 11.35 13.38 6.42
C LEU A 1 11.44 11.98 5.80
N LYS A 2 12.39 11.11 6.23
CA LYS A 2 12.51 9.73 5.70
C LYS A 2 11.24 8.92 5.86
N SER A 3 10.58 8.97 7.02
CA SER A 3 9.33 8.27 7.29
C SER A 3 8.16 8.75 6.41
N ILE A 4 8.13 10.03 6.05
CA ILE A 4 7.15 10.58 5.09
C ILE A 4 7.35 9.96 3.71
N ALA A 5 8.59 9.87 3.24
CA ALA A 5 8.91 9.24 1.96
C ALA A 5 8.51 7.75 1.94
N ILE A 6 8.76 7.03 3.04
CA ILE A 6 8.30 5.64 3.19
C ILE A 6 6.77 5.56 3.11
N GLY A 7 6.05 6.45 3.80
CA GLY A 7 4.58 6.51 3.77
C GLY A 7 4.03 6.76 2.36
N ILE A 8 4.65 7.67 1.61
CA ILE A 8 4.29 7.91 0.20
C ILE A 8 4.51 6.63 -0.64
N ALA A 9 5.67 6.00 -0.47
CA ALA A 9 6.00 4.77 -1.20
C ALA A 9 5.05 3.61 -0.91
N MET A 10 4.58 3.48 0.33
CA MET A 10 3.63 2.44 0.73
C MET A 10 2.30 2.52 -0.01
N PHE A 11 1.89 3.73 -0.41
CA PHE A 11 0.64 3.94 -1.13
C PHE A 11 0.77 3.64 -2.62
N ILE A 12 1.94 3.85 -3.23
CA ILE A 12 2.13 3.72 -4.67
C ILE A 12 2.23 2.24 -5.05
N PRO A 13 1.33 1.69 -5.90
CA PRO A 13 1.42 0.32 -6.36
C PRO A 13 2.73 0.06 -7.11
N GLY A 14 3.41 -1.05 -6.79
CA GLY A 14 4.70 -1.40 -7.38
C GLY A 14 5.91 -0.81 -6.67
N VAL A 15 5.73 0.12 -5.74
CA VAL A 15 6.80 0.63 -4.86
C VAL A 15 6.69 -0.02 -3.50
N SER A 16 7.78 -0.59 -3.00
CA SER A 16 7.83 -1.23 -1.68
C SER A 16 8.36 -0.26 -0.63
N GLY A 17 7.52 0.07 0.36
CA GLY A 17 7.91 0.87 1.51
C GLY A 17 9.05 0.22 2.31
N GLY A 18 9.03 -1.11 2.45
CA GLY A 18 10.10 -1.88 3.10
C GLY A 18 11.44 -1.77 2.35
N THR A 19 11.40 -1.85 1.01
CA THR A 19 12.62 -1.64 0.20
C THR A 19 13.15 -0.21 0.36
N LEU A 20 12.27 0.78 0.38
CA LEU A 20 12.69 2.17 0.60
C LEU A 20 13.27 2.36 2.01
N ALA A 21 12.67 1.75 3.04
CA ALA A 21 13.20 1.75 4.39
C ALA A 21 14.61 1.12 4.44
N LEU A 22 14.83 0.01 3.73
CA LEU A 22 16.13 -0.65 3.60
C LEU A 22 17.15 0.28 2.93
N MET A 23 16.80 0.90 1.79
CA MET A 23 17.67 1.84 1.07
C MET A 23 18.01 3.08 1.91
N MET A 24 17.13 3.51 2.81
CA MET A 24 17.34 4.62 3.73
C MET A 24 18.07 4.24 5.01
N GLY A 25 18.42 2.95 5.19
CA GLY A 25 19.09 2.43 6.40
C GLY A 25 18.20 2.51 7.65
N MET A 26 16.89 2.35 7.51
CA MET A 26 15.92 2.39 8.61
C MET A 26 15.24 1.03 8.86
N TYR A 27 15.49 0.05 8.01
CA TYR A 27 14.78 -1.22 8.04
C TYR A 27 15.16 -2.07 9.26
N ASP A 28 16.47 -2.15 9.55
CA ASP A 28 16.96 -2.96 10.67
C ASP A 28 16.48 -2.40 12.01
N ASP A 29 16.56 -1.08 12.19
CA ASP A 29 16.05 -0.39 13.38
C ASP A 29 14.53 -0.57 13.54
N LEU A 30 13.78 -0.57 12.42
CA LEU A 30 12.34 -0.84 12.40
C LEU A 30 12.05 -2.25 12.90
N ILE A 31 12.71 -3.25 12.33
CA ILE A 31 12.50 -4.66 12.71
C ILE A 31 12.92 -4.90 14.16
N GLU A 32 14.07 -4.37 14.58
CA GLU A 32 14.53 -4.47 15.97
C GLU A 32 13.55 -3.81 16.95
N SER A 33 13.03 -2.62 16.59
CA SER A 33 12.06 -1.91 17.43
C SER A 33 10.73 -2.67 17.54
N VAL A 34 10.25 -3.28 16.45
CA VAL A 34 9.03 -4.10 16.47
C VAL A 34 9.24 -5.38 17.26
N ALA A 35 10.35 -6.10 17.03
CA ALA A 35 10.67 -7.35 17.75
C ALA A 35 10.98 -7.10 19.23
N GLY A 36 11.56 -5.93 19.54
CA GLY A 36 11.94 -5.54 20.90
C GLY A 36 10.83 -4.90 21.73
N ILE A 37 9.62 -4.72 21.18
CA ILE A 37 8.53 -3.97 21.84
C ILE A 37 8.13 -4.55 23.21
N THR A 38 8.26 -5.85 23.40
CA THR A 38 7.97 -6.52 24.67
C THR A 38 9.13 -6.44 25.68
N LYS A 39 10.37 -6.27 25.20
CA LYS A 39 11.60 -6.27 26.04
C LYS A 39 12.07 -4.86 26.35
N HIS A 40 11.99 -3.96 25.41
CA HIS A 40 12.51 -2.57 25.45
C HIS A 40 11.44 -1.55 25.05
N PHE A 41 10.25 -1.65 25.65
CA PHE A 41 9.06 -0.90 25.28
C PHE A 41 9.30 0.60 25.04
N LYS A 42 10.00 1.28 25.97
CA LYS A 42 10.28 2.71 25.86
C LYS A 42 11.10 3.09 24.61
N LEU A 43 12.17 2.35 24.35
CA LEU A 43 13.05 2.60 23.19
C LEU A 43 12.33 2.29 21.88
N SER A 44 11.63 1.18 21.84
CA SER A 44 10.83 0.77 20.67
C SER A 44 9.76 1.82 20.32
N ILE A 45 9.01 2.27 21.32
CA ILE A 45 7.95 3.27 21.13
C ILE A 45 8.54 4.62 20.71
N LEU A 46 9.65 5.05 21.29
CA LEU A 46 10.32 6.32 20.94
C LEU A 46 10.76 6.33 19.46
N TYR A 47 11.16 5.19 18.91
CA TYR A 47 11.50 5.04 17.50
C TYR A 47 10.26 4.90 16.61
N LEU A 48 9.29 4.07 17.02
CA LEU A 48 8.12 3.74 16.20
C LEU A 48 7.12 4.91 16.08
N ILE A 49 6.91 5.72 17.13
CA ILE A 49 5.94 6.83 17.08
C ILE A 49 6.29 7.85 15.97
N PRO A 50 7.50 8.41 15.90
CA PRO A 50 7.86 9.35 14.83
C PRO A 50 7.80 8.71 13.44
N LEU A 51 8.14 7.40 13.35
CA LEU A 51 8.05 6.65 12.12
C LEU A 51 6.59 6.49 11.67
N LEU A 52 5.69 6.13 12.57
CA LEU A 52 4.25 5.97 12.30
C LEU A 52 3.61 7.32 11.94
N ILE A 53 3.91 8.39 12.67
CA ILE A 53 3.38 9.73 12.38
C ILE A 53 3.85 10.20 11.00
N GLY A 54 5.16 10.11 10.73
CA GLY A 54 5.70 10.50 9.43
C GLY A 54 5.17 9.62 8.29
N GLY A 55 5.04 8.30 8.53
CA GLY A 55 4.44 7.36 7.59
C GLY A 55 2.98 7.68 7.30
N ALA A 56 2.19 7.98 8.33
CA ALA A 56 0.78 8.37 8.19
C ALA A 56 0.62 9.68 7.40
N VAL A 57 1.46 10.68 7.68
CA VAL A 57 1.48 11.94 6.92
C VAL A 57 1.85 11.69 5.47
N GLY A 58 2.89 10.91 5.20
CA GLY A 58 3.30 10.56 3.84
C GLY A 58 2.21 9.78 3.08
N TYR A 59 1.59 8.82 3.76
CA TYR A 59 0.46 8.05 3.22
C TYR A 59 -0.73 8.97 2.89
N ALA A 60 -1.09 9.90 3.78
CA ALA A 60 -2.15 10.86 3.55
C ALA A 60 -1.87 11.80 2.35
N ILE A 61 -0.63 12.28 2.22
CA ILE A 61 -0.19 13.08 1.07
C ILE A 61 -0.34 12.27 -0.23
N ALA A 62 0.13 11.04 -0.25
CA ALA A 62 0.03 10.18 -1.42
C ALA A 62 -1.43 9.87 -1.77
N LEU A 63 -2.26 9.58 -0.76
CA LEU A 63 -3.69 9.34 -0.91
C LEU A 63 -4.40 10.54 -1.56
N LEU A 64 -4.11 11.76 -1.12
CA LEU A 64 -4.67 12.97 -1.69
C LEU A 64 -4.23 13.15 -3.16
N ILE A 65 -2.93 13.14 -3.42
CA ILE A 65 -2.38 13.38 -4.76
C ILE A 65 -2.87 12.31 -5.74
N LEU A 66 -2.75 11.03 -5.38
CA LEU A 66 -3.12 9.94 -6.28
C LEU A 66 -4.63 9.75 -6.35
N GLY A 67 -5.37 10.02 -5.28
CA GLY A 67 -6.83 10.03 -5.28
C GLY A 67 -7.38 11.10 -6.23
N LEU A 68 -6.84 12.31 -6.19
CA LEU A 68 -7.17 13.36 -7.15
C LEU A 68 -6.76 12.96 -8.58
N GLY A 69 -5.58 12.36 -8.75
CA GLY A 69 -5.13 11.84 -10.03
C GLY A 69 -6.12 10.83 -10.62
N LEU A 70 -6.55 9.84 -9.83
CA LEU A 70 -7.54 8.85 -10.26
C LEU A 70 -8.92 9.46 -10.55
N LYS A 71 -9.29 10.51 -9.83
CA LYS A 71 -10.58 11.21 -10.03
C LYS A 71 -10.59 12.06 -11.30
N TYR A 72 -9.56 12.87 -11.55
CA TYR A 72 -9.54 13.86 -12.62
C TYR A 72 -8.78 13.43 -13.87
N ILE A 73 -7.72 12.63 -13.72
CA ILE A 73 -6.86 12.15 -14.80
C ILE A 73 -6.58 10.64 -14.65
N PRO A 74 -7.62 9.77 -14.70
CA PRO A 74 -7.48 8.35 -14.40
C PRO A 74 -6.49 7.63 -15.30
N ILE A 75 -6.53 7.88 -16.62
CA ILE A 75 -5.68 7.18 -17.59
C ILE A 75 -4.18 7.46 -17.34
N PRO A 76 -3.70 8.72 -17.24
CA PRO A 76 -2.31 8.99 -16.88
C PRO A 76 -1.89 8.39 -15.53
N THR A 77 -2.77 8.44 -14.52
CA THR A 77 -2.47 7.92 -13.19
C THR A 77 -2.30 6.39 -13.20
N ILE A 78 -3.19 5.66 -13.89
CA ILE A 78 -3.08 4.21 -14.05
C ILE A 78 -1.84 3.85 -14.87
N SER A 79 -1.54 4.62 -15.93
CA SER A 79 -0.34 4.42 -16.74
C SER A 79 0.94 4.65 -15.94
N LEU A 80 0.95 5.63 -15.04
CA LEU A 80 2.05 5.84 -14.09
C LEU A 80 2.25 4.60 -13.19
N PHE A 81 1.18 4.05 -12.62
CA PHE A 81 1.27 2.83 -11.81
C PHE A 81 1.81 1.65 -12.60
N ALA A 82 1.29 1.43 -13.81
CA ALA A 82 1.78 0.37 -14.69
C ALA A 82 3.28 0.56 -15.02
N GLY A 83 3.69 1.79 -15.31
CA GLY A 83 5.09 2.14 -15.57
C GLY A 83 5.99 1.88 -14.36
N LEU A 84 5.56 2.22 -13.15
CA LEU A 84 6.31 1.97 -11.91
C LEU A 84 6.44 0.47 -11.63
N ILE A 85 5.38 -0.32 -11.83
CA ILE A 85 5.41 -1.78 -11.68
C ILE A 85 6.40 -2.39 -12.68
N ILE A 86 6.29 -2.03 -13.97
CA ILE A 86 7.18 -2.52 -15.03
C ILE A 86 8.62 -2.07 -14.76
N GLY A 87 8.83 -0.81 -14.36
CA GLY A 87 10.14 -0.26 -14.02
C GLY A 87 10.80 -0.92 -12.80
N GLY A 88 10.01 -1.51 -11.90
CA GLY A 88 10.50 -2.28 -10.75
C GLY A 88 11.00 -3.68 -11.10
N ILE A 89 10.56 -4.26 -12.22
CA ILE A 89 10.91 -5.63 -12.64
C ILE A 89 12.43 -5.88 -12.72
N PRO A 90 13.25 -5.00 -13.34
CA PRO A 90 14.71 -5.21 -13.41
C PRO A 90 15.37 -5.30 -12.03
N SER A 91 14.87 -4.55 -11.04
CA SER A 91 15.40 -4.59 -9.67
C SER A 91 15.16 -5.95 -9.01
N ILE A 92 13.99 -6.55 -9.24
CA ILE A 92 13.67 -7.89 -8.74
C ILE A 92 14.60 -8.94 -9.38
N PHE A 93 14.78 -8.88 -10.70
CA PHE A 93 15.68 -9.79 -11.41
C PHE A 93 17.14 -9.66 -10.96
N LYS A 94 17.59 -8.44 -10.61
CA LYS A 94 18.95 -8.22 -10.10
C LYS A 94 19.20 -8.96 -8.78
N ASN A 95 18.19 -9.03 -7.90
CA ASN A 95 18.29 -9.71 -6.61
C ASN A 95 18.33 -11.24 -6.74
N VAL A 96 17.83 -11.80 -7.86
CA VAL A 96 17.83 -13.25 -8.14
C VAL A 96 18.98 -13.67 -9.03
N LYS A 97 19.74 -12.71 -9.58
CA LYS A 97 20.84 -12.96 -10.52
C LYS A 97 21.97 -13.72 -9.82
N GLY A 98 22.27 -14.91 -10.34
CA GLY A 98 23.33 -15.78 -9.80
C GLY A 98 22.81 -17.03 -9.07
N GLU A 99 21.56 -17.04 -8.66
CA GLU A 99 20.92 -18.23 -8.09
C GLU A 99 20.38 -19.14 -9.20
N LYS A 100 20.71 -20.42 -9.14
CA LYS A 100 20.11 -21.41 -10.06
C LYS A 100 18.66 -21.66 -9.62
N PRO A 101 17.68 -21.48 -10.50
CA PRO A 101 16.29 -21.73 -10.15
C PRO A 101 16.09 -23.21 -9.81
N LYS A 102 15.63 -23.49 -8.59
CA LYS A 102 15.18 -24.81 -8.17
C LYS A 102 13.76 -25.05 -8.69
N ALA A 103 13.39 -26.31 -8.93
CA ALA A 103 12.03 -26.67 -9.34
C ALA A 103 10.97 -26.10 -8.39
N SER A 104 11.25 -26.07 -7.06
CA SER A 104 10.36 -25.47 -6.06
C SER A 104 10.11 -23.98 -6.30
N HIS A 105 11.10 -23.21 -6.75
CA HIS A 105 10.94 -21.79 -7.02
C HIS A 105 10.05 -21.56 -8.25
N ILE A 106 10.21 -22.38 -9.30
CA ILE A 106 9.38 -22.31 -10.51
C ILE A 106 7.94 -22.69 -10.19
N ILE A 107 7.72 -23.73 -9.39
CA ILE A 107 6.39 -24.17 -8.97
C ILE A 107 5.71 -23.09 -8.13
N SER A 108 6.42 -22.54 -7.14
CA SER A 108 5.86 -21.45 -6.29
C SER A 108 5.52 -20.21 -7.11
N PHE A 109 6.35 -19.85 -8.08
CA PHE A 109 6.07 -18.74 -9.00
C PHE A 109 4.84 -19.03 -9.86
N ALA A 110 4.74 -20.24 -10.44
CA ALA A 110 3.60 -20.63 -11.25
C ALA A 110 2.29 -20.63 -10.44
N ILE A 111 2.31 -21.16 -9.21
CA ILE A 111 1.14 -21.14 -8.32
C ILE A 111 0.73 -19.68 -8.00
N ALA A 112 1.69 -18.83 -7.65
CA ALA A 112 1.42 -17.42 -7.37
C ALA A 112 0.86 -16.69 -8.61
N ALA A 113 1.44 -16.91 -9.79
CA ALA A 113 0.98 -16.31 -11.04
C ALA A 113 -0.45 -16.77 -11.41
N ILE A 114 -0.73 -18.07 -11.31
CA ILE A 114 -2.08 -18.61 -11.54
C ILE A 114 -3.08 -18.01 -10.55
N PHE A 115 -2.71 -17.91 -9.27
CA PHE A 115 -3.55 -17.35 -8.22
C PHE A 115 -3.89 -15.87 -8.52
N VAL A 116 -2.91 -15.05 -8.89
CA VAL A 116 -3.12 -13.64 -9.23
C VAL A 116 -4.01 -13.49 -10.47
N VAL A 117 -3.76 -14.28 -11.52
CA VAL A 117 -4.61 -14.27 -12.73
C VAL A 117 -6.04 -14.72 -12.41
N ALA A 118 -6.20 -15.76 -11.61
CA ALA A 118 -7.52 -16.24 -11.19
C ALA A 118 -8.30 -15.19 -10.40
N LEU A 119 -7.61 -14.46 -9.48
CA LEU A 119 -8.19 -13.34 -8.74
C LEU A 119 -8.59 -12.20 -9.69
N GLY A 120 -7.74 -11.86 -10.67
CA GLY A 120 -8.05 -10.84 -11.68
C GLY A 120 -9.30 -11.20 -12.51
N ILE A 121 -9.38 -12.42 -12.98
CA ILE A 121 -10.56 -12.92 -13.71
C ILE A 121 -11.80 -12.93 -12.81
N ALA A 122 -11.66 -13.37 -11.57
CA ALA A 122 -12.75 -13.35 -10.59
C ALA A 122 -13.24 -11.93 -10.33
N SER A 123 -12.31 -10.97 -10.18
CA SER A 123 -12.64 -9.56 -10.01
C SER A 123 -13.46 -8.99 -11.17
N ILE A 124 -13.11 -9.35 -12.41
CA ILE A 124 -13.85 -8.92 -13.61
C ILE A 124 -15.24 -9.58 -13.68
N LYS A 125 -15.32 -10.91 -13.41
CA LYS A 125 -16.57 -11.66 -13.53
C LYS A 125 -17.56 -11.41 -12.40
N PHE A 126 -17.08 -11.30 -11.18
CA PHE A 126 -17.92 -11.14 -9.98
C PHE A 126 -18.08 -9.68 -9.56
N GLY A 127 -17.46 -8.74 -10.31
CA GLY A 127 -17.61 -7.32 -10.07
C GLY A 127 -17.20 -6.94 -8.64
N PHE A 128 -15.99 -7.34 -8.21
CA PHE A 128 -15.42 -6.89 -6.92
C PHE A 128 -15.16 -5.37 -6.89
N SER A 129 -16.00 -4.59 -7.57
CA SER A 129 -16.16 -3.16 -7.32
C SER A 129 -17.02 -3.02 -6.08
N PHE A 130 -16.39 -3.11 -4.92
CA PHE A 130 -17.07 -2.83 -3.66
C PHE A 130 -17.51 -1.38 -3.63
N LYS A 131 -18.80 -1.14 -3.93
CA LYS A 131 -19.42 0.13 -3.58
C LYS A 131 -19.78 0.07 -2.10
N SER A 132 -19.49 1.13 -1.39
CA SER A 132 -19.77 1.27 0.05
C SER A 132 -21.23 0.97 0.42
N SER A 133 -22.17 1.17 -0.52
CA SER A 133 -23.60 0.88 -0.36
C SER A 133 -23.95 -0.62 -0.26
N ASP A 134 -23.08 -1.52 -0.73
CA ASP A 134 -23.39 -2.95 -0.89
C ASP A 134 -22.56 -3.85 0.04
N ILE A 135 -21.91 -3.27 1.06
CA ILE A 135 -21.04 -4.00 1.99
C ILE A 135 -21.91 -4.88 2.92
N LYS A 136 -21.80 -6.19 2.74
CA LYS A 136 -22.40 -7.22 3.60
C LYS A 136 -21.39 -7.68 4.66
N ALA A 137 -21.87 -8.33 5.71
CA ALA A 137 -21.02 -8.78 6.84
C ALA A 137 -19.78 -9.59 6.42
N TYR A 138 -19.88 -10.44 5.41
CA TYR A 138 -18.74 -11.23 4.93
C TYR A 138 -17.66 -10.40 4.22
N HIS A 139 -18.00 -9.21 3.70
CA HIS A 139 -17.01 -8.31 3.09
C HIS A 139 -16.03 -7.76 4.13
N TYR A 140 -16.46 -7.56 5.38
CA TYR A 140 -15.56 -7.12 6.45
C TYR A 140 -14.45 -8.14 6.72
N ILE A 141 -14.77 -9.45 6.66
CA ILE A 141 -13.77 -10.50 6.81
C ILE A 141 -12.76 -10.44 5.65
N PHE A 142 -13.26 -10.25 4.42
CA PHE A 142 -12.39 -10.13 3.23
C PHE A 142 -11.50 -8.89 3.29
N ILE A 143 -12.04 -7.75 3.71
CA ILE A 143 -11.29 -6.50 3.92
C ILE A 143 -10.22 -6.69 5.00
N PHE A 144 -10.58 -7.33 6.11
CA PHE A 144 -9.65 -7.62 7.20
C PHE A 144 -8.50 -8.53 6.74
N VAL A 145 -8.83 -9.65 6.08
CA VAL A 145 -7.82 -10.58 5.56
C VAL A 145 -6.93 -9.92 4.51
N GLY A 146 -7.51 -9.16 3.58
CA GLY A 146 -6.78 -8.43 2.56
C GLY A 146 -5.85 -7.36 3.14
N GLY A 147 -6.34 -6.61 4.13
CA GLY A 147 -5.55 -5.63 4.88
C GLY A 147 -4.40 -6.29 5.66
N PHE A 148 -4.67 -7.43 6.29
CA PHE A 148 -3.66 -8.21 7.00
C PHE A 148 -2.56 -8.72 6.05
N LEU A 149 -2.94 -9.29 4.90
CA LEU A 149 -1.98 -9.73 3.87
C LEU A 149 -1.15 -8.56 3.31
N ALA A 150 -1.78 -7.42 3.08
CA ALA A 150 -1.09 -6.22 2.65
C ALA A 150 -0.10 -5.70 3.71
N ALA A 151 -0.49 -5.73 4.99
CA ALA A 151 0.40 -5.36 6.09
C ALA A 151 1.60 -6.31 6.22
N MET A 152 1.39 -7.62 6.07
CA MET A 152 2.49 -8.59 6.01
C MET A 152 3.43 -8.32 4.84
N ALA A 153 2.88 -7.99 3.68
CA ALA A 153 3.66 -7.66 2.48
C ALA A 153 4.54 -6.41 2.68
N LEU A 154 4.11 -5.44 3.50
CA LEU A 154 4.88 -4.25 3.80
C LEU A 154 6.17 -4.52 4.59
N ILE A 155 6.17 -5.59 5.41
CA ILE A 155 7.33 -5.99 6.21
C ILE A 155 8.38 -6.65 5.32
N VAL A 156 7.98 -7.30 4.23
CA VAL A 156 8.91 -8.03 3.33
C VAL A 156 9.50 -7.07 2.30
N PRO A 157 10.82 -6.82 2.30
CA PRO A 157 11.45 -5.98 1.28
C PRO A 157 11.21 -6.58 -0.11
N GLY A 158 10.85 -5.73 -1.08
CA GLY A 158 10.57 -6.16 -2.45
C GLY A 158 9.09 -6.52 -2.71
N VAL A 159 8.27 -6.63 -1.67
CA VAL A 159 6.82 -6.84 -1.82
C VAL A 159 6.08 -5.54 -1.55
N SER A 160 5.13 -5.20 -2.39
CA SER A 160 4.32 -3.99 -2.24
C SER A 160 2.94 -4.34 -1.67
N GLY A 161 2.64 -3.83 -0.47
CA GLY A 161 1.33 -4.02 0.17
C GLY A 161 0.19 -3.39 -0.64
N SER A 162 0.42 -2.24 -1.27
CA SER A 162 -0.54 -1.60 -2.16
C SER A 162 -0.80 -2.43 -3.43
N ALA A 163 0.21 -3.13 -3.96
CA ALA A 163 0.02 -4.07 -5.06
C ALA A 163 -0.84 -5.28 -4.64
N VAL A 164 -0.69 -5.77 -3.40
CA VAL A 164 -1.56 -6.81 -2.84
C VAL A 164 -3.00 -6.32 -2.77
N LEU A 165 -3.24 -5.12 -2.23
CA LEU A 165 -4.58 -4.53 -2.17
C LEU A 165 -5.18 -4.31 -3.56
N LEU A 166 -4.36 -3.89 -4.54
CA LEU A 166 -4.79 -3.71 -5.93
C LEU A 166 -5.23 -5.06 -6.53
N THR A 167 -4.44 -6.11 -6.33
CA THR A 167 -4.75 -7.46 -6.82
C THR A 167 -6.04 -8.02 -6.22
N LEU A 168 -6.29 -7.72 -4.94
CA LEU A 168 -7.51 -8.11 -4.24
C LEU A 168 -8.73 -7.22 -4.56
N GLY A 169 -8.57 -6.16 -5.38
CA GLY A 169 -9.63 -5.20 -5.68
C GLY A 169 -9.98 -4.27 -4.52
N LEU A 170 -9.22 -4.32 -3.42
CA LEU A 170 -9.47 -3.50 -2.22
C LEU A 170 -8.84 -2.11 -2.29
N PHE A 171 -7.90 -1.91 -3.22
CA PHE A 171 -7.19 -0.63 -3.35
C PHE A 171 -8.15 0.53 -3.64
N GLN A 172 -9.10 0.33 -4.56
CA GLN A 172 -10.07 1.35 -4.93
C GLN A 172 -11.04 1.67 -3.78
N LEU A 173 -11.49 0.65 -3.05
CA LEU A 173 -12.32 0.83 -1.86
C LEU A 173 -11.62 1.71 -0.82
N ILE A 174 -10.35 1.43 -0.53
CA ILE A 174 -9.57 2.18 0.46
C ILE A 174 -9.26 3.59 -0.04
N THR A 175 -8.96 3.78 -1.33
CA THR A 175 -8.54 5.08 -1.85
C THR A 175 -9.69 6.00 -2.22
N MET A 176 -10.74 5.49 -2.86
CA MET A 176 -11.82 6.31 -3.39
C MET A 176 -12.99 6.45 -2.44
N GLU A 177 -13.32 5.38 -1.70
CA GLU A 177 -14.49 5.39 -0.85
C GLU A 177 -14.17 5.80 0.60
N SER A 178 -12.94 5.57 1.08
CA SER A 178 -12.55 5.99 2.43
C SER A 178 -12.22 7.49 2.51
N ILE A 179 -11.77 8.10 1.40
CA ILE A 179 -11.46 9.54 1.34
C ILE A 179 -12.65 10.41 1.79
N PRO A 180 -13.89 10.25 1.26
CA PRO A 180 -15.02 11.07 1.69
C PRO A 180 -15.34 10.95 3.19
N TYR A 181 -15.10 9.76 3.78
CA TYR A 181 -15.35 9.56 5.22
C TYR A 181 -14.28 10.22 6.10
N ILE A 182 -13.02 10.20 5.66
CA ILE A 182 -11.93 10.93 6.33
C ILE A 182 -12.22 12.43 6.29
N PHE A 183 -12.74 12.94 5.17
CA PHE A 183 -13.09 14.35 5.02
C PHE A 183 -14.41 14.73 5.71
N LYS A 184 -15.40 13.83 5.81
CA LYS A 184 -16.60 14.06 6.64
C LYS A 184 -16.29 14.13 8.14
N PHE A 185 -15.28 13.41 8.61
CA PHE A 185 -14.76 13.60 9.97
C PHE A 185 -14.22 15.03 10.16
N ASN A 186 -13.77 15.66 9.09
CA ASN A 186 -13.34 17.04 9.05
C ASN A 186 -14.48 18.08 9.01
N GLU A 187 -15.70 17.75 8.63
CA GLU A 187 -16.84 18.66 8.83
C GLU A 187 -17.02 19.01 10.32
N MET A 188 -16.71 18.07 11.19
CA MET A 188 -16.72 18.29 12.63
C MET A 188 -15.55 19.18 13.12
N PHE A 189 -14.47 19.34 12.32
CA PHE A 189 -13.27 20.12 12.64
C PHE A 189 -12.94 21.27 11.66
N GLY A 190 -13.85 21.64 10.74
CA GLY A 190 -13.72 22.87 9.94
C GLY A 190 -12.70 22.83 8.80
N THR A 191 -12.36 21.68 8.23
CA THR A 191 -11.26 21.51 7.27
C THR A 191 -11.65 21.63 5.79
N TYR A 192 -12.87 22.02 5.44
CA TYR A 192 -13.15 22.59 4.11
C TYR A 192 -12.21 23.77 3.83
N PHE A 193 -11.81 24.49 4.85
CA PHE A 193 -10.87 25.61 4.78
C PHE A 193 -9.54 25.29 4.12
N LEU A 194 -8.96 24.10 4.32
CA LEU A 194 -7.68 23.75 3.71
C LEU A 194 -7.81 23.29 2.25
N ILE A 195 -8.96 22.74 1.87
CA ILE A 195 -9.24 22.36 0.49
C ILE A 195 -9.62 23.60 -0.33
N ASP A 196 -10.46 24.48 0.20
CA ASP A 196 -10.75 25.77 -0.41
C ASP A 196 -9.50 26.65 -0.53
N LEU A 197 -8.63 26.64 0.47
CA LEU A 197 -7.37 27.38 0.43
C LEU A 197 -6.37 26.80 -0.58
N ALA A 198 -6.33 25.48 -0.75
CA ALA A 198 -5.38 24.81 -1.65
C ALA A 198 -5.85 24.77 -3.10
N PHE A 199 -7.16 24.80 -3.35
CA PHE A 199 -7.73 24.59 -4.68
C PHE A 199 -8.69 25.69 -5.15
N GLY A 200 -8.98 26.71 -4.35
CA GLY A 200 -9.71 27.90 -4.76
C GLY A 200 -11.15 27.66 -5.24
N VAL A 201 -11.87 26.68 -4.66
CA VAL A 201 -13.26 26.36 -5.02
C VAL A 201 -14.17 26.63 -3.85
#